data_6fd06d72eae51301243b05181ec3ddba
#
_entry.id   6fd06d72eae51301243b05181ec3ddba
#
_cell.length_a   1.000
_cell.length_b   1.000
_cell.length_c   1.000
_cell.angle_alpha   90.00
_cell.angle_beta   90.00
_cell.angle_gamma   90.00
#
_symmetry.space_group_name_H-M   'P 1'
#
loop_
_entity.id
_entity.type
_entity.pdbx_description
1 polymer ?
#
loop_
_entity_poly.entity_id
_entity_poly.type
_entity_poly.pdbx_seq_one_letter_code
_entity_poly.pdbx_strand_id
1 'polypeptide(L)'
;VVLAVRGIVQPVYDIQVEGASNFIAGGVLVHNCLIIDDYCKNRADADSPVMRENTWEWYSSGLLSRLAPSTPEIVLATRWHPDDLIGRLLKEQGRQDEGGSWRVVHLPAIAELDLTGGSDPLGRQDGDPLTHPNEMLNTREDLLAFWQKRQADTPLVRDWRALYMGDPAERTGALVSWEIIQSATVPPSAVAKPVRIVVAVDPSGGGADEVGIIVAALGDDEKVYLIADASAVIPVTEWPRAACDLAEQHGADRIVLETNFGGRLVEQAIRAAWMSKERSELMPAISEVRALRGKVLRAEPIAQELAMGRVKIVAGLDKLCRQWATYRAGDRDSPGRLDASVYACVALLRTPMEGLASETTRTRRRDAIGGRGGRRLPGR
;
A
#
# COMPACT_ATOMS: atom_id res chain seq x y z
N VAL A 1 4.80 14.69 12.49
CA VAL A 1 4.43 15.98 11.86
C VAL A 1 5.69 16.78 11.67
N VAL A 2 5.92 17.27 10.45
CA VAL A 2 7.02 18.18 10.14
C VAL A 2 6.43 19.57 9.90
N LEU A 3 6.83 20.53 10.68
CA LEU A 3 6.47 21.94 10.54
C LEU A 3 7.66 22.69 9.96
N ALA A 4 7.50 23.29 8.79
CA ALA A 4 8.47 24.21 8.23
C ALA A 4 7.93 25.63 8.32
N VAL A 5 8.68 26.52 8.96
CA VAL A 5 8.24 27.89 9.23
C VAL A 5 9.27 28.87 8.70
N ARG A 6 8.80 29.89 7.98
CA ARG A 6 9.58 31.02 7.52
C ARG A 6 9.08 32.31 8.15
N GLY A 7 9.97 33.08 8.75
CA GLY A 7 9.65 34.34 9.43
C GLY A 7 9.58 34.22 10.96
N ILE A 8 9.19 35.29 11.63
CA ILE A 8 9.07 35.34 13.10
C ILE A 8 7.75 34.68 13.49
N VAL A 9 7.80 33.60 14.28
CA VAL A 9 6.60 32.88 14.72
C VAL A 9 6.03 33.49 15.99
N GLN A 10 4.82 34.00 15.86
CA GLN A 10 3.90 34.23 16.98
C GLN A 10 2.57 33.52 16.69
N PRO A 11 1.73 33.22 17.69
CA PRO A 11 0.41 32.64 17.43
C PRO A 11 -0.38 33.49 16.43
N VAL A 12 -0.78 32.90 15.32
CA VAL A 12 -1.51 33.59 14.25
C VAL A 12 -2.98 33.27 14.36
N TYR A 13 -3.80 34.28 14.43
CA TYR A 13 -5.26 34.18 14.35
C TYR A 13 -5.70 34.81 13.01
N ASP A 14 -6.52 34.11 12.24
CA ASP A 14 -7.16 34.71 11.08
C ASP A 14 -8.28 35.65 11.57
N ILE A 15 -7.99 36.95 11.61
CA ILE A 15 -8.95 37.99 11.94
C ILE A 15 -9.10 38.89 10.73
N GLN A 16 -10.26 38.85 10.12
CA GLN A 16 -10.60 39.78 9.05
C GLN A 16 -10.99 41.13 9.65
N VAL A 17 -10.16 42.15 9.43
CA VAL A 17 -10.46 43.54 9.86
C VAL A 17 -10.99 44.30 8.67
N GLU A 18 -12.21 44.85 8.80
CA GLU A 18 -12.86 45.64 7.78
C GLU A 18 -12.06 46.92 7.50
N GLY A 19 -11.61 47.12 6.25
CA GLY A 19 -10.88 48.32 5.80
C GLY A 19 -9.34 48.27 5.95
N ALA A 20 -8.77 47.33 6.70
CA ALA A 20 -7.33 47.13 6.77
C ALA A 20 -7.04 45.64 6.82
N SER A 21 -6.24 45.15 5.91
CA SER A 21 -5.80 43.72 5.90
C SER A 21 -4.81 43.38 7.02
N ASN A 22 -4.69 44.20 8.04
CA ASN A 22 -3.68 44.14 9.11
C ASN A 22 -4.34 44.06 10.47
N PHE A 23 -3.79 43.30 11.39
CA PHE A 23 -4.18 43.29 12.79
C PHE A 23 -2.95 43.19 13.72
N ILE A 24 -3.11 43.54 14.97
CA ILE A 24 -2.04 43.44 15.96
C ILE A 24 -2.27 42.18 16.79
N ALA A 25 -1.34 41.23 16.72
CA ALA A 25 -1.32 40.05 17.56
C ALA A 25 -0.05 40.05 18.41
N GLY A 26 -0.17 39.98 19.74
CA GLY A 26 0.97 39.97 20.65
C GLY A 26 1.89 41.19 20.54
N GLY A 27 1.38 42.37 20.12
CA GLY A 27 2.16 43.60 19.95
C GLY A 27 2.89 43.70 18.61
N VAL A 28 2.68 42.78 17.69
CA VAL A 28 3.26 42.78 16.33
C VAL A 28 2.15 43.04 15.31
N LEU A 29 2.39 43.94 14.36
CA LEU A 29 1.52 44.16 13.22
C LEU A 29 1.68 42.94 12.26
N VAL A 30 0.61 42.17 12.10
CA VAL A 30 0.61 40.98 11.24
C VAL A 30 -0.18 41.30 9.96
N HIS A 31 0.43 41.06 8.83
CA HIS A 31 -0.14 41.25 7.51
C HIS A 31 -0.09 39.95 6.77
N ASN A 32 -1.20 39.41 6.31
CA ASN A 32 -1.36 38.18 5.55
C ASN A 32 -0.32 37.12 5.90
N CYS A 33 -0.69 35.96 6.39
CA CYS A 33 0.20 34.80 6.47
C CYS A 33 -0.32 33.72 5.53
N LEU A 34 0.60 32.94 4.97
CA LEU A 34 0.26 31.74 4.23
C LEU A 34 0.37 30.55 5.19
N ILE A 35 -0.73 29.82 5.37
CA ILE A 35 -0.75 28.56 6.10
C ILE A 35 -1.18 27.48 5.12
N ILE A 36 -0.32 26.48 4.95
CA ILE A 36 -0.60 25.28 4.16
C ILE A 36 -0.66 24.11 5.14
N ASP A 37 -1.82 23.47 5.23
CA ASP A 37 -2.06 22.34 6.09
C ASP A 37 -2.41 21.10 5.25
N ASP A 38 -1.67 20.02 5.47
CA ASP A 38 -1.87 18.66 4.92
C ASP A 38 -2.18 18.61 3.41
N TYR A 39 -1.29 19.20 2.60
CA TYR A 39 -1.43 19.34 1.15
C TYR A 39 -1.44 18.01 0.38
N CYS A 40 -1.10 16.87 1.01
CA CYS A 40 -1.01 15.56 0.37
C CYS A 40 -2.09 14.62 0.92
N LYS A 41 -3.01 14.21 0.06
CA LYS A 41 -4.20 13.46 0.45
C LYS A 41 -3.92 12.00 0.81
N ASN A 42 -3.00 11.34 0.12
CA ASN A 42 -2.74 9.91 0.27
C ASN A 42 -1.43 9.48 -0.41
N ARG A 43 -1.05 8.21 -0.20
CA ARG A 43 0.18 7.62 -0.76
C ARG A 43 0.22 7.65 -2.29
N ALA A 44 -0.89 7.41 -2.97
CA ALA A 44 -0.92 7.38 -4.43
C ALA A 44 -0.61 8.75 -5.05
N ASP A 45 -1.13 9.81 -4.43
CA ASP A 45 -0.85 11.20 -4.84
C ASP A 45 0.62 11.54 -4.56
N ALA A 46 1.14 11.14 -3.39
CA ALA A 46 2.54 11.37 -3.01
C ALA A 46 3.55 10.66 -3.93
N ASP A 47 3.26 9.43 -4.33
CA ASP A 47 4.14 8.64 -5.21
C ASP A 47 4.04 9.09 -6.67
N SER A 48 3.01 9.88 -7.05
CA SER A 48 2.82 10.41 -8.41
C SER A 48 3.72 11.63 -8.67
N PRO A 49 4.69 11.57 -9.60
CA PRO A 49 5.49 12.73 -9.98
C PRO A 49 4.64 13.90 -10.48
N VAL A 50 3.54 13.61 -11.21
CA VAL A 50 2.63 14.62 -11.76
C VAL A 50 1.91 15.35 -10.63
N MET A 51 1.43 14.62 -9.62
CA MET A 51 0.75 15.26 -8.48
C MET A 51 1.72 16.11 -7.64
N ARG A 52 2.96 15.67 -7.45
CA ARG A 52 3.98 16.48 -6.78
C ARG A 52 4.33 17.75 -7.57
N GLU A 53 4.42 17.64 -8.90
CA GLU A 53 4.64 18.81 -9.75
C GLU A 53 3.47 19.79 -9.70
N ASN A 54 2.23 19.32 -9.82
CA ASN A 54 1.04 20.15 -9.70
C ASN A 54 0.97 20.87 -8.33
N THR A 55 1.37 20.19 -7.24
CA THR A 55 1.43 20.81 -5.91
C THR A 55 2.50 21.89 -5.84
N TRP A 56 3.64 21.66 -6.48
CA TRP A 56 4.72 22.64 -6.58
C TRP A 56 4.30 23.87 -7.41
N GLU A 57 3.70 23.66 -8.56
CA GLU A 57 3.17 24.75 -9.41
C GLU A 57 2.08 25.54 -8.68
N TRP A 58 1.18 24.86 -8.00
CA TRP A 58 0.16 25.53 -7.18
C TRP A 58 0.78 26.43 -6.11
N TYR A 59 1.82 25.97 -5.41
CA TYR A 59 2.53 26.77 -4.43
C TYR A 59 3.30 27.92 -5.11
N SER A 60 4.19 27.62 -6.06
CA SER A 60 5.15 28.56 -6.63
C SER A 60 4.49 29.63 -7.51
N SER A 61 3.52 29.25 -8.33
CA SER A 61 2.85 30.16 -9.28
C SER A 61 1.52 30.67 -8.75
N GLY A 62 0.78 29.83 -8.03
CA GLY A 62 -0.55 30.14 -7.53
C GLY A 62 -0.53 30.95 -6.23
N LEU A 63 0.17 30.46 -5.20
CA LEU A 63 0.14 31.08 -3.87
C LEU A 63 1.15 32.21 -3.72
N LEU A 64 2.41 31.98 -4.07
CA LEU A 64 3.47 32.99 -3.89
C LEU A 64 3.18 34.31 -4.62
N SER A 65 2.54 34.25 -5.79
CA SER A 65 2.16 35.46 -6.55
C SER A 65 1.18 36.38 -5.81
N ARG A 66 0.50 35.89 -4.77
CA ARG A 66 -0.51 36.62 -3.97
C ARG A 66 0.03 37.14 -2.64
N LEU A 67 1.27 36.78 -2.30
CA LEU A 67 1.88 37.16 -1.04
C LEU A 67 2.58 38.52 -1.16
N ALA A 68 2.44 39.34 -0.12
CA ALA A 68 3.24 40.54 0.03
C ALA A 68 4.70 40.17 0.38
N PRO A 69 5.69 41.03 0.08
CA PRO A 69 7.06 40.81 0.53
C PRO A 69 7.11 40.60 2.06
N SER A 70 7.91 39.60 2.50
CA SER A 70 8.07 39.25 3.92
C SER A 70 6.82 38.64 4.60
N THR A 71 5.84 38.19 3.85
CA THR A 71 4.71 37.44 4.41
C THR A 71 5.22 36.18 5.12
N PRO A 72 4.81 35.93 6.38
CA PRO A 72 5.12 34.69 7.06
C PRO A 72 4.46 33.50 6.36
N GLU A 73 5.22 32.41 6.20
CA GLU A 73 4.74 31.18 5.61
C GLU A 73 4.85 30.03 6.63
N ILE A 74 3.81 29.25 6.77
CA ILE A 74 3.75 28.05 7.61
C ILE A 74 3.28 26.89 6.75
N VAL A 75 4.08 25.84 6.68
CA VAL A 75 3.71 24.59 6.00
C VAL A 75 3.69 23.47 7.03
N LEU A 76 2.51 22.95 7.30
CA LEU A 76 2.26 21.86 8.23
C LEU A 76 1.81 20.64 7.45
N ALA A 77 2.52 19.52 7.56
CA ALA A 77 2.11 18.27 6.92
C ALA A 77 2.77 17.04 7.54
N THR A 78 2.14 15.90 7.32
CA THR A 78 2.83 14.61 7.38
C THR A 78 3.70 14.45 6.13
N ARG A 79 4.91 13.94 6.28
CA ARG A 79 5.82 13.72 5.14
C ARG A 79 5.46 12.40 4.46
N TRP A 80 5.20 12.44 3.17
CA TRP A 80 4.86 11.26 2.40
C TRP A 80 5.96 10.83 1.44
N HIS A 81 6.74 11.79 0.94
CA HIS A 81 7.77 11.56 -0.06
C HIS A 81 8.92 12.57 0.14
N PRO A 82 10.21 12.20 -0.09
CA PRO A 82 11.32 13.15 0.02
C PRO A 82 11.18 14.37 -0.90
N ASP A 83 10.61 14.19 -2.11
CA ASP A 83 10.33 15.23 -3.08
C ASP A 83 8.89 15.78 -2.96
N ASP A 84 8.32 15.83 -1.76
CA ASP A 84 7.07 16.52 -1.48
C ASP A 84 7.29 18.05 -1.36
N LEU A 85 6.23 18.82 -1.15
CA LEU A 85 6.35 20.28 -1.07
C LEU A 85 7.40 20.73 -0.04
N ILE A 86 7.36 20.18 1.19
CA ILE A 86 8.35 20.50 2.23
C ILE A 86 9.75 20.10 1.78
N GLY A 87 9.91 18.91 1.18
CA GLY A 87 11.20 18.45 0.67
C GLY A 87 11.78 19.38 -0.40
N ARG A 88 10.96 19.86 -1.33
CA ARG A 88 11.39 20.83 -2.35
C ARG A 88 11.72 22.20 -1.75
N LEU A 89 10.92 22.69 -0.81
CA LEU A 89 11.21 23.95 -0.11
C LEU A 89 12.56 23.91 0.60
N LEU A 90 12.84 22.82 1.32
CA LEU A 90 14.11 22.64 2.02
C LEU A 90 15.29 22.48 1.06
N LYS A 91 15.09 21.79 -0.07
CA LYS A 91 16.13 21.63 -1.10
C LYS A 91 16.47 22.95 -1.80
N GLU A 92 15.49 23.79 -2.10
CA GLU A 92 15.69 25.03 -2.85
C GLU A 92 16.07 26.21 -1.98
N GLN A 93 15.51 26.30 -0.78
CA GLN A 93 15.64 27.49 0.09
C GLN A 93 16.41 27.19 1.38
N GLY A 94 16.67 25.93 1.68
CA GLY A 94 17.50 25.47 2.81
C GLY A 94 16.88 25.67 4.19
N ARG A 95 17.50 25.02 5.17
CA ARG A 95 17.15 25.14 6.58
C ARG A 95 17.84 26.36 7.22
N GLN A 96 17.17 27.01 8.16
CA GLN A 96 17.71 28.21 8.82
C GLN A 96 18.97 27.92 9.65
N ASP A 97 19.04 26.75 10.28
CA ASP A 97 20.21 26.27 11.02
C ASP A 97 21.43 25.98 10.10
N GLU A 98 21.21 25.84 8.81
CA GLU A 98 22.24 25.66 7.76
C GLU A 98 22.44 26.93 6.90
N GLY A 99 21.86 28.05 7.31
CA GLY A 99 21.96 29.33 6.58
C GLY A 99 20.87 29.55 5.52
N GLY A 100 19.88 28.69 5.45
CA GLY A 100 18.73 28.83 4.57
C GLY A 100 17.57 29.64 5.19
N SER A 101 16.39 29.53 4.59
CA SER A 101 15.20 30.37 4.92
C SER A 101 14.23 29.72 5.90
N TRP A 102 14.18 28.38 5.97
CA TRP A 102 13.12 27.65 6.67
C TRP A 102 13.56 27.19 8.06
N ARG A 103 12.81 27.60 9.08
CA ARG A 103 12.88 26.98 10.40
C ARG A 103 12.07 25.69 10.38
N VAL A 104 12.71 24.55 10.64
CA VAL A 104 12.07 23.24 10.66
C VAL A 104 11.80 22.82 12.10
N VAL A 105 10.56 22.43 12.38
CA VAL A 105 10.16 21.79 13.64
C VAL A 105 9.73 20.37 13.30
N HIS A 106 10.53 19.39 13.66
CA HIS A 106 10.30 17.98 13.37
C HIS A 106 9.90 17.25 14.66
N LEU A 107 8.72 16.64 14.66
CA LEU A 107 8.14 15.97 15.83
C LEU A 107 7.83 14.51 15.49
N PRO A 108 8.82 13.60 15.52
CA PRO A 108 8.60 12.18 15.31
C PRO A 108 7.80 11.56 16.45
N ALA A 109 7.03 10.49 16.17
CA ALA A 109 6.23 9.75 17.15
C ALA A 109 7.10 9.17 18.30
N ILE A 110 8.26 8.69 17.94
CA ILE A 110 9.35 8.33 18.88
C ILE A 110 10.54 9.23 18.55
N ALA A 111 11.09 9.89 19.55
CA ALA A 111 12.22 10.77 19.35
C ALA A 111 13.43 9.97 18.81
N GLU A 112 13.94 10.40 17.69
CA GLU A 112 15.20 9.94 17.08
C GLU A 112 16.04 11.20 16.82
N LEU A 113 17.06 11.46 17.65
CA LEU A 113 17.80 12.71 17.62
C LEU A 113 18.53 12.93 16.29
N ASP A 114 18.94 11.87 15.63
CA ASP A 114 19.55 11.95 14.29
C ASP A 114 18.58 12.55 13.25
N LEU A 115 17.28 12.30 13.36
CA LEU A 115 16.27 12.88 12.47
C LEU A 115 16.00 14.37 12.75
N THR A 116 16.24 14.80 13.98
CA THR A 116 15.91 16.16 14.43
C THR A 116 17.13 17.09 14.48
N GLY A 117 18.27 16.66 13.90
CA GLY A 117 19.50 17.45 13.86
C GLY A 117 20.24 17.51 15.19
N GLY A 118 20.17 16.45 15.99
CA GLY A 118 20.88 16.29 17.26
C GLY A 118 20.15 16.83 18.49
N SER A 119 18.95 17.46 18.31
CA SER A 119 18.14 17.94 19.43
C SER A 119 16.65 17.83 19.10
N ASP A 120 15.85 17.37 20.07
CA ASP A 120 14.41 17.33 19.92
C ASP A 120 13.76 18.67 20.27
N PRO A 121 12.82 19.20 19.45
CA PRO A 121 12.18 20.49 19.70
C PRO A 121 11.39 20.58 21.01
N LEU A 122 10.99 19.44 21.58
CA LEU A 122 10.29 19.32 22.86
C LEU A 122 11.23 18.92 24.02
N GLY A 123 12.54 18.80 23.76
CA GLY A 123 13.54 18.40 24.74
C GLY A 123 13.48 16.91 25.12
N ARG A 124 12.85 16.07 24.30
CA ARG A 124 12.78 14.63 24.50
C ARG A 124 14.16 13.98 24.30
N GLN A 125 14.40 12.91 25.03
CA GLN A 125 15.56 12.06 24.82
C GLN A 125 15.28 11.04 23.71
N ASP A 126 16.35 10.47 23.16
CA ASP A 126 16.23 9.41 22.15
C ASP A 126 15.38 8.24 22.67
N GLY A 127 14.42 7.81 21.87
CA GLY A 127 13.43 6.79 22.25
C GLY A 127 12.24 7.28 23.08
N ASP A 128 12.14 8.57 23.41
CA ASP A 128 10.97 9.10 24.11
C ASP A 128 9.76 9.26 23.18
N PRO A 129 8.56 8.90 23.66
CA PRO A 129 7.34 9.02 22.86
C PRO A 129 6.85 10.47 22.74
N LEU A 130 6.18 10.76 21.63
CA LEU A 130 5.40 11.99 21.50
C LEU A 130 4.14 11.89 22.35
N THR A 131 3.80 13.00 23.03
CA THR A 131 2.55 13.11 23.79
C THR A 131 1.32 12.98 22.88
N HIS A 132 0.21 12.50 23.43
CA HIS A 132 -1.04 12.33 22.72
C HIS A 132 -2.15 13.14 23.40
N PRO A 133 -3.12 13.73 22.66
CA PRO A 133 -4.21 14.52 23.23
C PRO A 133 -5.15 13.72 24.16
N ASN A 134 -5.12 12.39 24.08
CA ASN A 134 -5.92 11.55 24.97
C ASN A 134 -5.31 11.54 26.38
N GLU A 135 -5.99 12.13 27.33
CA GLU A 135 -5.58 12.23 28.74
C GLU A 135 -5.38 10.87 29.44
N MET A 136 -5.94 9.79 28.89
CA MET A 136 -5.71 8.43 29.41
C MET A 136 -4.30 7.92 29.10
N LEU A 137 -3.60 8.52 28.14
CA LEU A 137 -2.22 8.20 27.77
C LEU A 137 -1.28 9.23 28.42
N ASN A 138 -1.11 9.13 29.74
CA ASN A 138 -0.42 10.14 30.53
C ASN A 138 0.94 9.70 31.10
N THR A 139 1.26 8.39 31.00
CA THR A 139 2.57 7.87 31.36
C THR A 139 3.43 7.62 30.11
N ARG A 140 4.77 7.59 30.32
CA ARG A 140 5.70 7.25 29.25
C ARG A 140 5.45 5.86 28.68
N GLU A 141 5.11 4.92 29.56
CA GLU A 141 4.84 3.53 29.21
C GLU A 141 3.57 3.40 28.35
N ASP A 142 2.50 4.11 28.71
CA ASP A 142 1.23 4.12 27.95
C ASP A 142 1.43 4.71 26.56
N LEU A 143 2.18 5.81 26.46
CA LEU A 143 2.50 6.45 25.19
C LEU A 143 3.38 5.55 24.30
N LEU A 144 4.38 4.89 24.87
CA LEU A 144 5.22 3.94 24.13
C LEU A 144 4.39 2.76 23.61
N ALA A 145 3.55 2.17 24.47
CA ALA A 145 2.65 1.07 24.07
C ALA A 145 1.69 1.50 22.96
N PHE A 146 1.14 2.71 23.05
CA PHE A 146 0.29 3.29 21.99
C PHE A 146 1.02 3.41 20.66
N TRP A 147 2.22 4.01 20.64
CA TRP A 147 2.98 4.19 19.42
C TRP A 147 3.51 2.88 18.84
N GLN A 148 3.94 1.94 19.67
CA GLN A 148 4.34 0.59 19.25
C GLN A 148 3.17 -0.16 18.62
N LYS A 149 1.98 -0.07 19.22
CA LYS A 149 0.77 -0.64 18.63
C LYS A 149 0.45 0.02 17.28
N ARG A 150 0.53 1.35 17.19
CA ARG A 150 0.30 2.08 15.94
C ARG A 150 1.31 1.67 14.86
N GLN A 151 2.57 1.45 15.23
CA GLN A 151 3.60 0.95 14.32
C GLN A 151 3.26 -0.46 13.83
N ALA A 152 2.85 -1.36 14.73
CA ALA A 152 2.44 -2.72 14.35
C ALA A 152 1.18 -2.74 13.48
N ASP A 153 0.24 -1.81 13.71
CA ASP A 153 -0.98 -1.65 12.90
C ASP A 153 -0.72 -0.96 11.55
N THR A 154 0.46 -0.39 11.33
CA THR A 154 0.84 0.26 10.06
C THR A 154 1.49 -0.77 9.14
N PRO A 155 0.83 -1.18 8.04
CA PRO A 155 1.25 -2.36 7.27
C PRO A 155 2.59 -2.18 6.55
N LEU A 156 3.02 -0.93 6.30
CA LEU A 156 4.27 -0.64 5.60
C LEU A 156 5.23 0.13 6.52
N VAL A 157 6.46 -0.40 6.69
CA VAL A 157 7.52 0.29 7.44
C VAL A 157 7.80 1.67 6.85
N ARG A 158 7.76 1.79 5.55
CA ARG A 158 7.89 3.07 4.83
C ARG A 158 6.81 4.08 5.25
N ASP A 159 5.57 3.63 5.45
CA ASP A 159 4.48 4.51 5.88
C ASP A 159 4.64 4.93 7.34
N TRP A 160 5.09 4.02 8.20
CA TRP A 160 5.47 4.38 9.55
C TRP A 160 6.56 5.45 9.57
N ARG A 161 7.66 5.23 8.85
CA ARG A 161 8.77 6.20 8.75
C ARG A 161 8.29 7.55 8.21
N ALA A 162 7.53 7.53 7.14
CA ALA A 162 7.04 8.74 6.49
C ALA A 162 6.02 9.52 7.36
N LEU A 163 4.96 8.86 7.81
CA LEU A 163 3.80 9.55 8.42
C LEU A 163 4.00 9.84 9.90
N TYR A 164 4.62 8.92 10.63
CA TYR A 164 4.76 9.02 12.07
C TYR A 164 6.16 9.47 12.50
N MET A 165 7.18 9.12 11.74
CA MET A 165 8.55 9.55 12.03
C MET A 165 8.97 10.79 11.25
N GLY A 166 8.21 11.23 10.22
CA GLY A 166 8.53 12.38 9.38
C GLY A 166 9.79 12.17 8.51
N ASP A 167 10.17 10.92 8.29
CA ASP A 167 11.35 10.48 7.56
C ASP A 167 10.95 9.69 6.31
N PRO A 168 10.48 10.36 5.25
CA PRO A 168 10.12 9.69 4.02
C PRO A 168 11.37 9.25 3.27
N ALA A 169 11.40 8.01 2.82
CA ALA A 169 12.44 7.50 1.93
C ALA A 169 11.97 7.49 0.48
N GLU A 170 12.87 7.84 -0.44
CA GLU A 170 12.65 7.54 -1.85
C GLU A 170 12.62 6.03 -2.06
N ARG A 171 11.75 5.63 -2.94
CA ARG A 171 11.75 4.27 -3.41
C ARG A 171 12.80 4.10 -4.49
N THR A 172 14.04 3.93 -4.08
CA THR A 172 15.16 3.64 -5.00
C THR A 172 15.34 2.14 -5.13
N GLY A 173 15.17 1.62 -6.34
CA GLY A 173 15.50 0.23 -6.66
C GLY A 173 14.30 -0.69 -6.86
N ALA A 174 14.59 -1.99 -6.94
CA ALA A 174 13.61 -3.06 -7.07
C ALA A 174 12.73 -3.19 -5.82
N LEU A 175 11.57 -3.81 -5.98
CA LEU A 175 10.63 -4.10 -4.89
C LEU A 175 11.27 -4.86 -3.73
N VAL A 176 12.17 -5.79 -4.08
CA VAL A 176 12.86 -6.69 -3.14
C VAL A 176 14.29 -6.84 -3.60
N SER A 177 15.25 -6.82 -2.68
CA SER A 177 16.65 -7.09 -3.02
C SER A 177 16.88 -8.59 -3.30
N TRP A 178 17.95 -8.90 -4.04
CA TRP A 178 18.32 -10.29 -4.29
C TRP A 178 18.65 -11.07 -3.01
N GLU A 179 19.20 -10.42 -2.00
CA GLU A 179 19.48 -11.03 -0.70
C GLU A 179 18.18 -11.51 -0.02
N ILE A 180 17.12 -10.70 -0.07
CA ILE A 180 15.80 -11.09 0.47
C ILE A 180 15.23 -12.25 -0.34
N ILE A 181 15.28 -12.20 -1.68
CA ILE A 181 14.82 -13.32 -2.53
C ILE A 181 15.56 -14.61 -2.21
N GLN A 182 16.89 -14.56 -2.06
CA GLN A 182 17.70 -15.73 -1.70
C GLN A 182 17.31 -16.28 -0.32
N SER A 183 17.09 -15.41 0.68
CA SER A 183 16.67 -15.83 2.03
C SER A 183 15.24 -16.38 2.08
N ALA A 184 14.38 -15.92 1.18
CA ALA A 184 13.02 -16.39 1.03
C ALA A 184 12.92 -17.69 0.20
N THR A 185 13.97 -18.03 -0.58
CA THR A 185 13.99 -19.22 -1.43
C THR A 185 14.28 -20.47 -0.59
N VAL A 186 13.43 -21.47 -0.75
CA VAL A 186 13.51 -22.74 -0.02
C VAL A 186 13.46 -23.94 -0.96
N PRO A 187 14.10 -25.08 -0.63
CA PRO A 187 13.96 -26.29 -1.41
C PRO A 187 12.53 -26.84 -1.33
N PRO A 188 12.06 -27.62 -2.33
CA PRO A 188 10.72 -28.24 -2.30
C PRO A 188 10.45 -29.07 -1.04
N SER A 189 11.47 -29.69 -0.47
CA SER A 189 11.37 -30.50 0.76
C SER A 189 11.12 -29.67 2.03
N ALA A 190 11.30 -28.36 1.98
CA ALA A 190 11.04 -27.45 3.11
C ALA A 190 9.63 -26.86 3.08
N VAL A 191 8.81 -27.19 2.09
CA VAL A 191 7.41 -26.76 2.04
C VAL A 191 6.65 -27.49 3.14
N ALA A 192 6.06 -26.74 4.05
CA ALA A 192 5.21 -27.28 5.11
C ALA A 192 3.96 -27.96 4.51
N LYS A 193 3.30 -28.81 5.29
CA LYS A 193 2.11 -29.52 4.83
C LYS A 193 1.03 -28.51 4.40
N PRO A 194 0.58 -28.52 3.12
CA PRO A 194 -0.42 -27.57 2.66
C PRO A 194 -1.76 -27.75 3.37
N VAL A 195 -2.32 -26.66 3.87
CA VAL A 195 -3.69 -26.60 4.43
C VAL A 195 -4.65 -25.88 3.50
N ARG A 196 -4.14 -25.11 2.55
CA ARG A 196 -4.90 -24.48 1.47
C ARG A 196 -4.00 -24.22 0.28
N ILE A 197 -4.51 -24.48 -0.94
CA ILE A 197 -3.80 -24.23 -2.19
C ILE A 197 -4.66 -23.33 -3.09
N VAL A 198 -4.04 -22.36 -3.73
CA VAL A 198 -4.70 -21.48 -4.69
C VAL A 198 -3.90 -21.39 -5.98
N VAL A 199 -4.60 -21.25 -7.11
CA VAL A 199 -4.03 -20.85 -8.40
C VAL A 199 -4.49 -19.42 -8.68
N ALA A 200 -3.55 -18.49 -8.78
CA ALA A 200 -3.85 -17.11 -9.11
C ALA A 200 -3.49 -16.83 -10.57
N VAL A 201 -4.37 -16.08 -11.24
CA VAL A 201 -4.22 -15.73 -12.65
C VAL A 201 -4.34 -14.21 -12.81
N ASP A 202 -3.33 -13.64 -13.45
CA ASP A 202 -3.33 -12.29 -14.01
C ASP A 202 -3.45 -12.39 -15.53
N PRO A 203 -4.68 -12.31 -16.09
CA PRO A 203 -4.87 -12.48 -17.51
C PRO A 203 -4.33 -11.29 -18.28
N SER A 204 -3.57 -11.55 -19.36
CA SER A 204 -3.18 -10.50 -20.29
C SER A 204 -4.27 -10.24 -21.33
N GLY A 205 -4.24 -9.03 -21.90
CA GLY A 205 -5.12 -8.66 -23.03
C GLY A 205 -4.77 -9.34 -24.35
N GLY A 206 -3.78 -10.22 -24.36
CA GLY A 206 -3.23 -10.84 -25.56
C GLY A 206 -2.05 -10.05 -26.14
N GLY A 207 -1.52 -10.51 -27.29
CA GLY A 207 -0.33 -9.92 -27.92
C GLY A 207 0.97 -10.45 -27.33
N ALA A 208 1.90 -9.57 -27.01
CA ALA A 208 3.21 -9.90 -26.44
C ALA A 208 3.20 -9.99 -24.90
N ASP A 209 2.08 -9.65 -24.27
CA ASP A 209 1.98 -9.60 -22.81
C ASP A 209 1.87 -11.01 -22.20
N GLU A 210 2.63 -11.22 -21.15
CA GLU A 210 2.64 -12.46 -20.40
C GLU A 210 1.38 -12.60 -19.53
N VAL A 211 0.75 -13.77 -19.58
CA VAL A 211 -0.26 -14.18 -18.59
C VAL A 211 0.46 -14.67 -17.33
N GLY A 212 0.13 -14.10 -16.19
CA GLY A 212 0.62 -14.59 -14.91
C GLY A 212 -0.22 -15.77 -14.40
N ILE A 213 0.39 -16.92 -14.13
CA ILE A 213 -0.28 -18.07 -13.52
C ILE A 213 0.63 -18.65 -12.43
N ILE A 214 0.27 -18.44 -11.18
CA ILE A 214 1.06 -18.84 -10.01
C ILE A 214 0.25 -19.75 -9.09
N VAL A 215 0.87 -20.81 -8.64
CA VAL A 215 0.31 -21.67 -7.59
C VAL A 215 0.97 -21.33 -6.26
N ALA A 216 0.14 -21.12 -5.24
CA ALA A 216 0.62 -20.89 -3.88
C ALA A 216 -0.11 -21.77 -2.87
N ALA A 217 0.61 -22.15 -1.83
CA ALA A 217 0.10 -22.96 -0.73
C ALA A 217 0.27 -22.22 0.60
N LEU A 218 -0.75 -22.28 1.47
CA LEU A 218 -0.62 -21.96 2.88
C LEU A 218 -0.21 -23.24 3.62
N GLY A 219 0.93 -23.22 4.29
CA GLY A 219 1.41 -24.32 5.12
C GLY A 219 0.70 -24.36 6.49
N ASP A 220 0.80 -25.50 7.17
CA ASP A 220 0.36 -25.66 8.57
C ASP A 220 1.24 -24.88 9.56
N ASP A 221 2.39 -24.35 9.09
CA ASP A 221 3.27 -23.40 9.79
C ASP A 221 2.87 -21.93 9.57
N GLU A 222 1.67 -21.68 9.03
CA GLU A 222 1.10 -20.36 8.73
C GLU A 222 1.88 -19.51 7.70
N LYS A 223 2.84 -20.09 6.98
CA LYS A 223 3.57 -19.41 5.90
C LYS A 223 2.95 -19.72 4.55
N VAL A 224 3.10 -18.76 3.63
CA VAL A 224 2.70 -18.92 2.23
C VAL A 224 3.92 -19.35 1.41
N TYR A 225 3.74 -20.38 0.59
CA TYR A 225 4.75 -20.90 -0.32
C TYR A 225 4.30 -20.70 -1.76
N LEU A 226 5.08 -19.98 -2.56
CA LEU A 226 4.91 -19.93 -4.01
C LEU A 226 5.54 -21.19 -4.58
N ILE A 227 4.72 -22.14 -5.08
CA ILE A 227 5.15 -23.51 -5.35
C ILE A 227 5.27 -23.84 -6.84
N ALA A 228 4.57 -23.13 -7.72
CA ALA A 228 4.66 -23.31 -9.16
C ALA A 228 4.40 -22.01 -9.93
N ASP A 229 5.04 -21.89 -11.11
CA ASP A 229 4.91 -20.79 -12.05
C ASP A 229 4.71 -21.34 -13.47
N ALA A 230 3.52 -21.17 -14.04
CA ALA A 230 3.21 -21.50 -15.42
C ALA A 230 2.95 -20.25 -16.28
N SER A 231 3.40 -19.10 -15.80
CA SER A 231 3.26 -17.84 -16.53
C SER A 231 4.04 -17.87 -17.84
N ALA A 232 3.38 -17.45 -18.91
CA ALA A 232 3.96 -17.41 -20.24
C ALA A 232 3.19 -16.45 -21.17
N VAL A 233 3.79 -16.13 -22.31
CA VAL A 233 3.06 -15.52 -23.43
C VAL A 233 2.30 -16.65 -24.13
N ILE A 234 1.02 -16.75 -23.83
CA ILE A 234 0.12 -17.79 -24.38
C ILE A 234 -1.17 -17.15 -24.89
N PRO A 235 -1.81 -17.74 -25.92
CA PRO A 235 -3.06 -17.25 -26.47
C PRO A 235 -4.17 -17.12 -25.41
N VAL A 236 -5.03 -16.12 -25.58
CA VAL A 236 -6.18 -15.88 -24.68
C VAL A 236 -7.10 -17.12 -24.57
N THR A 237 -7.13 -17.98 -25.59
CA THR A 237 -7.92 -19.21 -25.62
C THR A 237 -7.29 -20.38 -24.85
N GLU A 238 -6.00 -20.31 -24.50
CA GLU A 238 -5.23 -21.43 -23.93
C GLU A 238 -4.94 -21.27 -22.44
N TRP A 239 -4.72 -20.05 -21.94
CA TRP A 239 -4.40 -19.85 -20.54
C TRP A 239 -5.48 -20.34 -19.56
N PRO A 240 -6.82 -20.32 -19.89
CA PRO A 240 -7.82 -20.85 -18.98
C PRO A 240 -7.64 -22.36 -18.75
N ARG A 241 -7.23 -23.06 -19.80
CA ARG A 241 -6.95 -24.50 -19.71
C ARG A 241 -5.70 -24.77 -18.87
N ALA A 242 -4.62 -24.00 -19.08
CA ALA A 242 -3.40 -24.13 -18.30
C ALA A 242 -3.65 -23.89 -16.80
N ALA A 243 -4.43 -22.86 -16.45
CA ALA A 243 -4.81 -22.58 -15.07
C ALA A 243 -5.65 -23.73 -14.45
N CYS A 244 -6.60 -24.28 -15.22
CA CYS A 244 -7.41 -25.42 -14.77
C CYS A 244 -6.59 -26.69 -14.59
N ASP A 245 -5.63 -26.97 -15.49
CA ASP A 245 -4.78 -28.15 -15.41
C ASP A 245 -3.85 -28.07 -14.17
N LEU A 246 -3.32 -26.88 -13.87
CA LEU A 246 -2.57 -26.64 -12.64
C LEU A 246 -3.43 -26.79 -11.38
N ALA A 247 -4.67 -26.29 -11.42
CA ALA A 247 -5.57 -26.39 -10.28
C ALA A 247 -5.89 -27.87 -9.98
N GLU A 248 -6.12 -28.70 -11.01
CA GLU A 248 -6.29 -30.14 -10.87
C GLU A 248 -5.02 -30.83 -10.38
N GLN A 249 -3.86 -30.53 -10.98
CA GLN A 249 -2.57 -31.12 -10.65
C GLN A 249 -2.18 -30.89 -9.18
N HIS A 250 -2.47 -29.71 -8.65
CA HIS A 250 -2.11 -29.35 -7.29
C HIS A 250 -3.24 -29.52 -6.28
N GLY A 251 -4.44 -30.00 -6.69
CA GLY A 251 -5.60 -30.10 -5.80
C GLY A 251 -5.99 -28.73 -5.22
N ALA A 252 -6.04 -27.70 -6.04
CA ALA A 252 -6.28 -26.36 -5.57
C ALA A 252 -7.71 -26.18 -5.05
N ASP A 253 -7.85 -25.53 -3.89
CA ASP A 253 -9.16 -25.20 -3.31
C ASP A 253 -9.85 -24.05 -4.04
N ARG A 254 -9.04 -23.18 -4.69
CA ARG A 254 -9.54 -21.95 -5.28
C ARG A 254 -8.70 -21.50 -6.48
N ILE A 255 -9.41 -20.91 -7.47
CA ILE A 255 -8.79 -20.13 -8.55
C ILE A 255 -9.08 -18.65 -8.27
N VAL A 256 -8.03 -17.84 -8.16
CA VAL A 256 -8.09 -16.38 -7.93
C VAL A 256 -7.87 -15.68 -9.25
N LEU A 257 -8.85 -14.90 -9.72
CA LEU A 257 -8.84 -14.25 -11.03
C LEU A 257 -8.81 -12.75 -10.89
N GLU A 258 -7.88 -12.10 -11.58
CA GLU A 258 -7.93 -10.66 -11.79
C GLU A 258 -8.99 -10.34 -12.85
N THR A 259 -9.87 -9.38 -12.57
CA THR A 259 -11.04 -9.06 -13.42
C THR A 259 -11.10 -7.63 -13.94
N ASN A 260 -10.05 -6.83 -13.77
CA ASN A 260 -10.00 -5.47 -14.34
C ASN A 260 -10.05 -5.50 -15.85
N PHE A 261 -9.44 -6.52 -16.46
CA PHE A 261 -9.51 -6.77 -17.89
C PHE A 261 -10.42 -7.97 -18.19
N GLY A 262 -11.42 -7.78 -19.03
CA GLY A 262 -12.36 -8.85 -19.45
C GLY A 262 -13.50 -9.13 -18.48
N GLY A 263 -13.48 -8.67 -17.25
CA GLY A 263 -14.57 -8.80 -16.28
C GLY A 263 -15.08 -10.25 -16.13
N ARG A 264 -16.39 -10.47 -16.19
CA ARG A 264 -17.02 -11.80 -16.09
C ARG A 264 -16.66 -12.80 -17.20
N LEU A 265 -16.10 -12.32 -18.32
CA LEU A 265 -15.67 -13.21 -19.41
C LEU A 265 -14.49 -14.08 -18.97
N VAL A 266 -13.62 -13.57 -18.09
CA VAL A 266 -12.49 -14.31 -17.51
C VAL A 266 -12.99 -15.51 -16.71
N GLU A 267 -13.98 -15.31 -15.84
CA GLU A 267 -14.60 -16.39 -15.07
C GLU A 267 -15.28 -17.42 -15.98
N GLN A 268 -16.02 -16.95 -16.98
CA GLN A 268 -16.69 -17.84 -17.94
C GLN A 268 -15.69 -18.70 -18.73
N ALA A 269 -14.54 -18.11 -19.11
CA ALA A 269 -13.48 -18.84 -19.81
C ALA A 269 -12.89 -19.98 -18.94
N ILE A 270 -12.64 -19.73 -17.65
CA ILE A 270 -12.19 -20.77 -16.71
C ILE A 270 -13.26 -21.86 -16.56
N ARG A 271 -14.54 -21.50 -16.37
CA ARG A 271 -15.65 -22.48 -16.25
C ARG A 271 -15.77 -23.34 -17.51
N ALA A 272 -15.72 -22.74 -18.69
CA ALA A 272 -15.77 -23.44 -19.97
C ALA A 272 -14.56 -24.38 -20.12
N ALA A 273 -13.35 -23.90 -19.77
CA ALA A 273 -12.14 -24.73 -19.84
C ALA A 273 -12.19 -25.90 -18.85
N TRP A 274 -12.73 -25.71 -17.64
CA TRP A 274 -12.90 -26.78 -16.67
C TRP A 274 -13.83 -27.87 -17.21
N MET A 275 -14.96 -27.48 -17.77
CA MET A 275 -16.00 -28.39 -18.30
C MET A 275 -15.62 -29.05 -19.63
N SER A 276 -14.63 -28.51 -20.35
CA SER A 276 -14.22 -29.04 -21.67
C SER A 276 -13.42 -30.33 -21.61
N LYS A 277 -12.92 -30.73 -20.42
CA LYS A 277 -12.14 -31.91 -20.15
C LYS A 277 -12.78 -32.69 -19.01
N GLU A 278 -12.87 -34.01 -19.17
CA GLU A 278 -13.27 -34.87 -18.07
C GLU A 278 -12.22 -34.83 -16.97
N ARG A 279 -12.60 -34.39 -15.77
CA ARG A 279 -11.71 -34.20 -14.61
C ARG A 279 -12.19 -35.04 -13.46
N SER A 280 -11.22 -35.57 -12.69
CA SER A 280 -11.51 -36.41 -11.54
C SER A 280 -12.01 -35.66 -10.32
N GLU A 281 -11.75 -34.36 -10.26
CA GLU A 281 -12.07 -33.51 -9.11
C GLU A 281 -13.16 -32.50 -9.40
N LEU A 282 -13.79 -32.02 -8.33
CA LEU A 282 -14.75 -30.91 -8.41
C LEU A 282 -14.03 -29.62 -8.76
N MET A 283 -14.72 -28.77 -9.52
CA MET A 283 -14.19 -27.46 -9.86
C MET A 283 -13.87 -26.63 -8.60
N PRO A 284 -12.65 -26.10 -8.47
CA PRO A 284 -12.30 -25.18 -7.38
C PRO A 284 -13.21 -23.96 -7.32
N ALA A 285 -13.36 -23.39 -6.13
CA ALA A 285 -14.09 -22.13 -5.98
C ALA A 285 -13.36 -21.02 -6.75
N ILE A 286 -14.09 -20.15 -7.45
CA ILE A 286 -13.52 -18.97 -8.11
C ILE A 286 -13.67 -17.76 -7.18
N SER A 287 -12.59 -16.99 -7.03
CA SER A 287 -12.60 -15.68 -6.38
C SER A 287 -12.11 -14.63 -7.37
N GLU A 288 -12.87 -13.56 -7.49
CA GLU A 288 -12.47 -12.40 -8.28
C GLU A 288 -11.68 -11.42 -7.43
N VAL A 289 -10.64 -10.86 -8.00
CA VAL A 289 -9.83 -9.78 -7.42
C VAL A 289 -9.82 -8.61 -8.37
N ARG A 290 -10.06 -7.42 -7.84
CA ARG A 290 -9.95 -6.17 -8.59
C ARG A 290 -8.77 -5.35 -8.08
N ALA A 291 -7.90 -4.99 -8.99
CA ALA A 291 -6.77 -4.12 -8.72
C ALA A 291 -7.24 -2.66 -8.68
N LEU A 292 -7.44 -2.13 -7.48
CA LEU A 292 -7.89 -0.74 -7.25
C LEU A 292 -6.74 0.25 -7.13
N ARG A 293 -5.51 -0.23 -6.91
CA ARG A 293 -4.29 0.58 -6.73
C ARG A 293 -3.21 0.17 -7.71
N GLY A 294 -2.24 1.05 -7.95
CA GLY A 294 -1.10 0.78 -8.81
C GLY A 294 -0.31 -0.48 -8.38
N LYS A 295 0.34 -1.15 -9.33
CA LYS A 295 1.03 -2.45 -9.15
C LYS A 295 2.00 -2.46 -7.98
N VAL A 296 2.77 -1.41 -7.86
CA VAL A 296 3.75 -1.22 -6.80
C VAL A 296 3.12 -1.24 -5.42
N LEU A 297 2.04 -0.47 -5.22
CA LEU A 297 1.34 -0.38 -3.93
C LEU A 297 0.69 -1.71 -3.50
N ARG A 298 0.39 -2.59 -4.46
CA ARG A 298 -0.13 -3.93 -4.19
C ARG A 298 0.97 -4.92 -3.84
N ALA A 299 2.13 -4.80 -4.47
CA ALA A 299 3.25 -5.71 -4.30
C ALA A 299 4.07 -5.43 -3.02
N GLU A 300 4.10 -4.18 -2.57
CA GLU A 300 4.92 -3.74 -1.43
C GLU A 300 4.62 -4.48 -0.11
N PRO A 301 3.35 -4.73 0.29
CA PRO A 301 3.07 -5.55 1.45
C PRO A 301 3.60 -6.98 1.33
N ILE A 302 3.51 -7.58 0.13
CA ILE A 302 4.05 -8.93 -0.09
C ILE A 302 5.58 -8.93 -0.10
N ALA A 303 6.22 -7.87 -0.57
CA ALA A 303 7.67 -7.68 -0.45
C ALA A 303 8.12 -7.69 1.03
N GLN A 304 7.34 -7.10 1.93
CA GLN A 304 7.60 -7.19 3.37
C GLN A 304 7.40 -8.61 3.93
N GLU A 305 6.35 -9.30 3.50
CA GLU A 305 6.12 -10.69 3.91
C GLU A 305 7.28 -11.61 3.47
N LEU A 306 7.85 -11.36 2.27
CA LEU A 306 9.07 -12.02 1.80
C LEU A 306 10.25 -11.69 2.72
N ALA A 307 10.46 -10.42 3.05
CA ALA A 307 11.55 -9.98 3.94
C ALA A 307 11.42 -10.55 5.36
N MET A 308 10.19 -10.66 5.87
CA MET A 308 9.91 -11.25 7.18
C MET A 308 9.91 -12.80 7.16
N GLY A 309 10.07 -13.42 6.00
CA GLY A 309 10.10 -14.88 5.84
C GLY A 309 8.75 -15.57 6.00
N ARG A 310 7.63 -14.81 5.99
CA ARG A 310 6.26 -15.35 6.00
C ARG A 310 5.77 -15.76 4.62
N VAL A 311 6.36 -15.22 3.56
CA VAL A 311 6.21 -15.72 2.19
C VAL A 311 7.52 -16.36 1.77
N LYS A 312 7.47 -17.55 1.20
CA LYS A 312 8.60 -18.33 0.69
C LYS A 312 8.42 -18.61 -0.80
N ILE A 313 9.52 -18.71 -1.51
CA ILE A 313 9.56 -19.07 -2.93
C ILE A 313 10.24 -20.43 -3.05
N VAL A 314 9.59 -21.39 -3.69
CA VAL A 314 10.22 -22.69 -3.91
C VAL A 314 11.30 -22.56 -4.99
N ALA A 315 12.45 -23.21 -4.76
CA ALA A 315 13.58 -23.19 -5.69
C ALA A 315 13.16 -23.69 -7.08
N GLY A 316 13.70 -23.07 -8.13
CA GLY A 316 13.34 -23.33 -9.52
C GLY A 316 12.37 -22.33 -10.15
N LEU A 317 11.84 -21.38 -9.37
CA LEU A 317 10.99 -20.30 -9.88
C LEU A 317 11.82 -19.06 -10.26
N ASP A 318 12.91 -19.24 -11.02
CA ASP A 318 13.91 -18.20 -11.30
C ASP A 318 13.33 -16.97 -12.02
N LYS A 319 12.35 -17.16 -12.90
CA LYS A 319 11.71 -16.06 -13.63
C LYS A 319 10.88 -15.20 -12.69
N LEU A 320 10.15 -15.82 -11.75
CA LEU A 320 9.41 -15.11 -10.70
C LEU A 320 10.37 -14.35 -9.77
N CYS A 321 11.42 -15.00 -9.29
CA CYS A 321 12.47 -14.38 -8.48
C CYS A 321 13.06 -13.14 -9.17
N ARG A 322 13.34 -13.26 -10.48
CA ARG A 322 13.86 -12.15 -11.28
C ARG A 322 12.86 -10.99 -11.36
N GLN A 323 11.57 -11.23 -11.63
CA GLN A 323 10.58 -10.16 -11.66
C GLN A 323 10.49 -9.44 -10.31
N TRP A 324 10.47 -10.15 -9.19
CA TRP A 324 10.50 -9.55 -7.85
C TRP A 324 11.75 -8.68 -7.62
N ALA A 325 12.93 -9.17 -8.03
CA ALA A 325 14.22 -8.51 -7.79
C ALA A 325 14.52 -7.36 -8.76
N THR A 326 13.85 -7.29 -9.93
CA THR A 326 14.18 -6.29 -10.95
C THR A 326 13.08 -5.27 -11.19
N TYR A 327 11.82 -5.59 -10.87
CA TYR A 327 10.69 -4.68 -11.13
C TYR A 327 10.80 -3.39 -10.34
N ARG A 328 10.64 -2.26 -11.04
CA ARG A 328 10.67 -0.91 -10.47
C ARG A 328 9.38 -0.16 -10.76
N ALA A 329 9.08 0.84 -9.94
CA ALA A 329 7.98 1.74 -10.19
C ALA A 329 8.20 2.49 -11.52
N GLY A 330 7.21 2.44 -12.40
CA GLY A 330 7.29 3.11 -13.70
C GLY A 330 7.80 2.23 -14.85
N ASP A 331 8.19 0.98 -14.59
CA ASP A 331 8.50 0.04 -15.66
C ASP A 331 7.29 -0.14 -16.58
N ARG A 332 7.53 -0.15 -17.90
CA ARG A 332 6.48 -0.27 -18.93
C ARG A 332 5.97 -1.69 -19.07
N ASP A 333 6.79 -2.67 -18.74
CA ASP A 333 6.45 -4.08 -18.88
C ASP A 333 5.47 -4.50 -17.78
N SER A 334 4.48 -5.30 -18.16
CA SER A 334 3.53 -5.88 -17.23
C SER A 334 4.13 -7.13 -16.58
N PRO A 335 4.48 -7.10 -15.27
CA PRO A 335 5.08 -8.25 -14.60
C PRO A 335 3.99 -9.26 -14.20
N GLY A 336 3.40 -9.98 -15.15
CA GLY A 336 2.29 -10.91 -14.91
C GLY A 336 2.53 -11.93 -13.81
N ARG A 337 3.76 -12.50 -13.71
CA ARG A 337 4.12 -13.42 -12.63
C ARG A 337 4.07 -12.76 -11.26
N LEU A 338 4.63 -11.55 -11.16
CA LEU A 338 4.63 -10.79 -9.92
C LEU A 338 3.20 -10.47 -9.49
N ASP A 339 2.37 -9.95 -10.39
CA ASP A 339 0.98 -9.61 -10.09
C ASP A 339 0.18 -10.86 -9.67
N ALA A 340 0.28 -11.98 -10.39
CA ALA A 340 -0.36 -13.24 -10.02
C ALA A 340 0.14 -13.75 -8.64
N SER A 341 1.44 -13.63 -8.34
CA SER A 341 1.99 -14.04 -7.04
C SER A 341 1.46 -13.17 -5.90
N VAL A 342 1.27 -11.86 -6.13
CA VAL A 342 0.64 -10.96 -5.16
C VAL A 342 -0.80 -11.40 -4.89
N TYR A 343 -1.60 -11.68 -5.91
CA TYR A 343 -2.98 -12.14 -5.74
C TYR A 343 -3.07 -13.47 -4.98
N ALA A 344 -2.15 -14.41 -5.28
CA ALA A 344 -2.06 -15.69 -4.57
C ALA A 344 -1.76 -15.49 -3.09
N CYS A 345 -0.77 -14.67 -2.75
CA CYS A 345 -0.39 -14.38 -1.38
C CYS A 345 -1.53 -13.70 -0.60
N VAL A 346 -2.18 -12.70 -1.20
CA VAL A 346 -3.31 -11.99 -0.59
C VAL A 346 -4.47 -12.93 -0.28
N ALA A 347 -4.76 -13.88 -1.17
CA ALA A 347 -5.84 -14.87 -0.96
C ALA A 347 -5.56 -15.85 0.20
N LEU A 348 -4.29 -16.04 0.56
CA LEU A 348 -3.84 -16.98 1.61
C LEU A 348 -3.51 -16.30 2.92
N LEU A 349 -2.98 -15.07 2.90
CA LEU A 349 -2.68 -14.29 4.09
C LEU A 349 -3.96 -13.78 4.74
N ARG A 350 -4.03 -13.83 6.08
CA ARG A 350 -5.18 -13.36 6.85
C ARG A 350 -5.19 -11.84 7.08
N THR A 351 -4.13 -11.16 6.67
CA THR A 351 -4.00 -9.71 6.88
C THR A 351 -4.92 -8.95 5.92
N PRO A 352 -5.78 -8.04 6.41
CA PRO A 352 -6.56 -7.17 5.54
C PRO A 352 -5.61 -6.27 4.75
N MET A 353 -5.59 -6.41 3.44
CA MET A 353 -4.79 -5.56 2.59
C MET A 353 -5.69 -4.50 1.95
N GLU A 354 -5.51 -3.26 2.36
CA GLU A 354 -6.19 -2.14 1.72
C GLU A 354 -5.80 -2.04 0.25
N GLY A 355 -6.80 -2.04 -0.63
CA GLY A 355 -6.61 -1.82 -2.07
C GLY A 355 -6.83 -3.02 -2.97
N LEU A 356 -7.21 -4.18 -2.41
CA LEU A 356 -7.74 -5.31 -3.15
C LEU A 356 -9.14 -5.63 -2.63
N ALA A 357 -10.16 -5.42 -3.47
CA ALA A 357 -11.51 -5.88 -3.15
C ALA A 357 -11.65 -7.33 -3.63
N SER A 358 -11.86 -8.26 -2.71
CA SER A 358 -12.25 -9.64 -3.03
C SER A 358 -13.75 -9.78 -2.85
N GLU A 359 -14.49 -10.00 -3.94
CA GLU A 359 -15.87 -10.45 -3.87
C GLU A 359 -15.87 -11.98 -3.82
N THR A 360 -16.10 -12.53 -2.63
CA THR A 360 -16.43 -13.95 -2.48
C THR A 360 -17.86 -14.14 -2.96
N THR A 361 -18.06 -14.75 -4.11
CA THR A 361 -19.39 -15.14 -4.58
C THR A 361 -19.99 -16.11 -3.56
N ARG A 362 -20.88 -15.62 -2.68
CA ARG A 362 -21.72 -16.48 -1.83
C ARG A 362 -22.59 -17.30 -2.74
N THR A 363 -22.24 -18.56 -2.94
CA THR A 363 -23.18 -19.58 -3.42
C THR A 363 -24.33 -19.64 -2.41
N ARG A 364 -25.48 -19.05 -2.76
CA ARG A 364 -26.73 -19.30 -2.06
C ARG A 364 -27.01 -20.80 -2.19
N ARG A 365 -26.76 -21.57 -1.13
CA ARG A 365 -27.43 -22.83 -0.94
C ARG A 365 -28.91 -22.53 -0.95
N ARG A 366 -29.60 -22.92 -2.00
CA ARG A 366 -31.04 -23.15 -1.96
C ARG A 366 -31.25 -24.38 -1.09
N ASP A 367 -31.57 -24.16 0.16
CA ASP A 367 -32.16 -25.20 0.99
C ASP A 367 -33.53 -25.54 0.40
N ALA A 368 -33.57 -26.70 -0.23
CA ALA A 368 -34.81 -27.35 -0.60
C ALA A 368 -35.47 -27.85 0.69
N ILE A 369 -36.29 -27.04 1.30
CA ILE A 369 -37.26 -27.52 2.29
C ILE A 369 -38.53 -27.80 1.56
N GLY A 370 -38.73 -29.09 1.23
CA GLY A 370 -40.02 -29.67 0.97
C GLY A 370 -40.84 -29.68 2.26
N GLY A 371 -41.96 -29.00 2.24
CA GLY A 371 -42.91 -28.98 3.34
C GLY A 371 -44.31 -29.05 2.78
N ARG A 372 -44.90 -30.22 2.92
CA ARG A 372 -46.27 -30.63 2.58
C ARG A 372 -47.34 -29.72 3.17
N GLY A 373 -48.33 -29.45 2.39
CA GLY A 373 -49.73 -29.79 2.67
C GLY A 373 -50.49 -28.96 3.70
N GLY A 374 -51.54 -28.31 3.27
CA GLY A 374 -52.56 -27.78 4.13
C GLY A 374 -53.57 -26.89 3.36
N ARG A 375 -54.39 -27.49 2.50
CA ARG A 375 -55.64 -26.86 2.02
C ARG A 375 -56.55 -26.56 3.20
N ARG A 376 -57.04 -25.34 3.35
CA ARG A 376 -58.39 -25.06 3.86
C ARG A 376 -59.03 -23.97 3.02
N LEU A 377 -60.23 -24.30 2.55
CA LEU A 377 -61.14 -23.46 1.78
C LEU A 377 -61.87 -22.48 2.72
N PRO A 378 -62.54 -21.47 2.13
CA PRO A 378 -63.10 -20.36 2.90
C PRO A 378 -64.55 -20.64 3.34
N GLY A 379 -64.98 -20.06 4.41
CA GLY A 379 -66.34 -20.04 4.88
C GLY A 379 -66.70 -18.72 5.53
N ARG A 380 -67.53 -17.96 4.80
CA ARG A 380 -68.36 -16.81 5.20
C ARG A 380 -67.69 -15.52 5.64
#